data_ce0dbd96687ff3636d82d9194c2d43f6
#
_entry.id   ce0dbd96687ff3636d82d9194c2d43f6
#
_cell.length_a   1.000
_cell.length_b   1.000
_cell.length_c   1.000
_cell.angle_alpha   90.00
_cell.angle_beta   90.00
_cell.angle_gamma   90.00
#
_symmetry.space_group_name_H-M   'P 1'
#
loop_
_entity.id
_entity.type
_entity.pdbx_description
1 polymer ?
#
loop_
_entity_poly.entity_id
_entity_poly.type
_entity_poly.pdbx_seq_one_letter_code
_entity_poly.pdbx_strand_id
1 'polypeptide(L)'
;MNVAIFVRVSSLQQTTENQRLELYEVCERNDWTIVEEYNETVSGTKGEDERDELKRMLTDASRKRFQKLVVWSVDRLGRNMKHLVTVLSQMKDLDIDIYSYKQGIDTSTTMGSSFFYMVGIFAELENNMRSERQKIGIRRALENGAKFGRKSKLSKSVLNKIHLFREQGLSMRQISKELDLSVATVHKGCSEKVVENSRCSTA
;
A
#
# COMPACT_ATOMS: atom_id res chain seq x y z
N MET A 1 31.75 -8.18 14.44
CA MET A 1 30.48 -7.42 14.41
C MET A 1 29.35 -8.37 14.09
N ASN A 2 28.23 -8.31 14.84
CA ASN A 2 27.09 -9.21 14.60
C ASN A 2 26.23 -8.70 13.43
N VAL A 3 25.99 -9.57 12.48
CA VAL A 3 25.18 -9.24 11.30
C VAL A 3 24.04 -10.23 11.13
N ALA A 4 22.97 -9.79 10.49
CA ALA A 4 21.89 -10.64 10.01
C ALA A 4 21.86 -10.64 8.48
N ILE A 5 21.44 -11.74 7.89
CA ILE A 5 21.25 -11.87 6.45
C ILE A 5 19.76 -11.88 6.15
N PHE A 6 19.32 -11.11 5.15
CA PHE A 6 17.96 -11.16 4.65
C PHE A 6 17.96 -11.58 3.18
N VAL A 7 17.34 -12.73 2.92
CA VAL A 7 17.21 -13.31 1.59
C VAL A 7 15.74 -13.36 1.20
N ARG A 8 15.44 -12.92 -0.01
CA ARG A 8 14.10 -13.05 -0.59
C ARG A 8 14.15 -14.03 -1.73
N VAL A 9 13.47 -15.17 -1.55
CA VAL A 9 13.43 -16.25 -2.52
C VAL A 9 12.20 -16.18 -3.39
N SER A 10 12.35 -16.28 -4.70
CA SER A 10 11.29 -16.68 -5.61
C SER A 10 11.36 -18.19 -5.79
N SER A 11 10.30 -18.83 -6.26
CA SER A 11 10.18 -20.30 -6.40
C SER A 11 11.28 -21.03 -7.22
N LEU A 12 12.29 -20.34 -7.71
CA LEU A 12 13.46 -20.86 -8.41
C LEU A 12 14.63 -21.05 -7.41
N GLN A 13 14.71 -22.21 -6.82
CA GLN A 13 15.67 -22.57 -5.75
C GLN A 13 17.15 -22.33 -6.09
N GLN A 14 17.58 -22.59 -7.31
CA GLN A 14 18.99 -22.55 -7.69
C GLN A 14 19.64 -21.16 -7.66
N THR A 15 18.91 -20.11 -8.03
CA THR A 15 19.43 -18.73 -8.04
C THR A 15 19.60 -18.15 -6.63
N THR A 16 18.85 -18.68 -5.68
CA THR A 16 18.83 -18.22 -4.29
C THR A 16 20.02 -18.74 -3.52
N GLU A 17 20.40 -19.98 -3.78
CA GLU A 17 21.52 -20.62 -3.09
C GLU A 17 22.86 -19.94 -3.43
N ASN A 18 23.07 -19.59 -4.70
CA ASN A 18 24.24 -18.82 -5.11
C ASN A 18 24.28 -17.43 -4.45
N GLN A 19 23.12 -16.73 -4.35
CA GLN A 19 23.06 -15.44 -3.66
C GLN A 19 23.44 -15.57 -2.18
N ARG A 20 22.99 -16.62 -1.52
CA ARG A 20 23.35 -16.89 -0.12
C ARG A 20 24.85 -17.12 0.04
N LEU A 21 25.43 -17.98 -0.78
CA LEU A 21 26.88 -18.25 -0.74
C LEU A 21 27.70 -16.97 -0.87
N GLU A 22 27.37 -16.10 -1.82
CA GLU A 22 28.07 -14.83 -1.99
C GLU A 22 27.91 -13.90 -0.78
N LEU A 23 26.74 -13.89 -0.11
CA LEU A 23 26.58 -13.12 1.13
C LEU A 23 27.38 -13.69 2.29
N TYR A 24 27.47 -15.02 2.40
CA TYR A 24 28.32 -15.68 3.39
C TYR A 24 29.81 -15.35 3.17
N GLU A 25 30.29 -15.44 1.93
CA GLU A 25 31.66 -15.07 1.59
C GLU A 25 32.00 -13.60 1.91
N VAL A 26 31.03 -12.71 1.70
CA VAL A 26 31.19 -11.30 2.08
C VAL A 26 31.29 -11.13 3.59
N CYS A 27 30.47 -11.85 4.36
CA CYS A 27 30.53 -11.80 5.81
C CYS A 27 31.86 -12.33 6.32
N GLU A 28 32.35 -13.44 5.76
CA GLU A 28 33.64 -14.00 6.10
C GLU A 28 34.81 -13.06 5.79
N ARG A 29 34.83 -12.47 4.59
CA ARG A 29 35.88 -11.51 4.18
C ARG A 29 35.94 -10.25 5.06
N ASN A 30 34.83 -9.86 5.69
CA ASN A 30 34.76 -8.68 6.55
C ASN A 30 34.81 -9.01 8.04
N ASP A 31 35.09 -10.25 8.44
CA ASP A 31 35.06 -10.73 9.81
C ASP A 31 33.73 -10.43 10.53
N TRP A 32 32.60 -10.60 9.82
CA TRP A 32 31.28 -10.41 10.36
C TRP A 32 30.70 -11.74 10.85
N THR A 33 30.16 -11.73 12.07
CA THR A 33 29.52 -12.91 12.66
C THR A 33 28.03 -12.93 12.32
N ILE A 34 27.61 -13.91 11.52
CA ILE A 34 26.19 -14.09 11.17
C ILE A 34 25.47 -14.66 12.39
N VAL A 35 24.52 -13.92 12.94
CA VAL A 35 23.72 -14.32 14.10
C VAL A 35 22.31 -14.79 13.75
N GLU A 36 21.79 -14.38 12.60
CA GLU A 36 20.44 -14.78 12.15
C GLU A 36 20.33 -14.67 10.63
N GLU A 37 19.50 -15.53 10.04
CA GLU A 37 19.12 -15.48 8.63
C GLU A 37 17.60 -15.47 8.47
N TYR A 38 17.11 -14.51 7.71
CA TYR A 38 15.69 -14.33 7.41
C TYR A 38 15.43 -14.70 5.95
N ASN A 39 14.62 -15.73 5.73
CA ASN A 39 14.33 -16.27 4.40
C ASN A 39 12.89 -16.00 4.02
N GLU A 40 12.63 -14.95 3.23
CA GLU A 40 11.30 -14.61 2.77
C GLU A 40 10.96 -15.28 1.45
N THR A 41 9.97 -16.18 1.44
CA THR A 41 9.49 -16.85 0.23
C THR A 41 8.33 -16.05 -0.38
N VAL A 42 8.49 -15.61 -1.64
CA VAL A 42 7.41 -14.94 -2.38
C VAL A 42 6.59 -16.00 -3.11
N SER A 43 5.42 -16.34 -2.58
CA SER A 43 4.41 -17.11 -3.33
C SER A 43 3.52 -16.15 -4.10
N GLY A 44 3.33 -16.38 -5.41
CA GLY A 44 2.47 -15.56 -6.27
C GLY A 44 0.97 -15.57 -5.91
N THR A 45 0.58 -16.37 -4.93
CA THR A 45 -0.82 -16.60 -4.51
C THR A 45 -1.14 -16.06 -3.11
N LYS A 46 -0.15 -15.64 -2.31
CA LYS A 46 -0.39 -15.12 -0.97
C LYS A 46 -0.59 -13.61 -0.99
N GLY A 47 -1.63 -13.16 -0.29
CA GLY A 47 -2.04 -11.77 -0.21
C GLY A 47 -0.94 -10.82 0.30
N GLU A 48 -1.16 -9.53 0.13
CA GLU A 48 -0.17 -8.47 0.34
C GLU A 48 0.37 -8.34 1.78
N ASP A 49 -0.22 -9.01 2.77
CA ASP A 49 0.06 -8.77 4.20
C ASP A 49 1.05 -9.75 4.88
N GLU A 50 1.48 -10.81 4.20
CA GLU A 50 2.31 -11.84 4.83
C GLU A 50 3.81 -11.67 4.49
N ARG A 51 4.47 -10.69 5.13
CA ARG A 51 5.94 -10.57 5.18
C ARG A 51 6.43 -10.87 6.59
N ASP A 52 6.19 -12.09 7.02
CA ASP A 52 6.44 -12.48 8.41
C ASP A 52 7.94 -12.45 8.75
N GLU A 53 8.81 -12.85 7.80
CA GLU A 53 10.26 -12.80 7.99
C GLU A 53 10.80 -11.37 8.06
N LEU A 54 10.25 -10.45 7.26
CA LEU A 54 10.60 -9.03 7.38
C LEU A 54 10.14 -8.46 8.73
N LYS A 55 8.94 -8.79 9.19
CA LYS A 55 8.43 -8.34 10.50
C LYS A 55 9.28 -8.91 11.64
N ARG A 56 9.66 -10.19 11.55
CA ARG A 56 10.55 -10.85 12.50
C ARG A 56 11.92 -10.16 12.54
N MET A 57 12.48 -9.87 11.39
CA MET A 57 13.75 -9.16 11.26
C MET A 57 13.68 -7.76 11.88
N LEU A 58 12.62 -6.98 11.64
CA LEU A 58 12.42 -5.66 12.25
C LEU A 58 12.27 -5.76 13.78
N THR A 59 11.60 -6.79 14.27
CA THR A 59 11.46 -7.06 15.71
C THR A 59 12.82 -7.37 16.34
N ASP A 60 13.63 -8.20 15.71
CA ASP A 60 14.97 -8.53 16.20
C ASP A 60 15.94 -7.34 16.10
N ALA A 61 15.79 -6.50 15.06
CA ALA A 61 16.52 -5.24 14.95
C ALA A 61 16.18 -4.28 16.12
N SER A 62 14.90 -4.17 16.49
CA SER A 62 14.48 -3.35 17.63
C SER A 62 15.05 -3.83 18.96
N ARG A 63 15.35 -5.13 19.07
CA ARG A 63 16.01 -5.76 20.22
C ARG A 63 17.54 -5.69 20.16
N LYS A 64 18.10 -5.04 19.12
CA LYS A 64 19.55 -4.91 18.90
C LYS A 64 20.29 -6.27 18.83
N ARG A 65 19.65 -7.33 18.27
CA ARG A 65 20.28 -8.65 18.13
C ARG A 65 21.43 -8.64 17.14
N PHE A 66 21.45 -7.70 16.19
CA PHE A 66 22.51 -7.47 15.21
C PHE A 66 22.73 -5.98 15.00
N GLN A 67 23.88 -5.59 14.47
CA GLN A 67 24.27 -4.21 14.19
C GLN A 67 24.19 -3.87 12.69
N LYS A 68 24.23 -4.87 11.82
CA LYS A 68 24.18 -4.67 10.36
C LYS A 68 23.31 -5.74 9.70
N LEU A 69 22.52 -5.30 8.73
CA LEU A 69 21.72 -6.16 7.87
C LEU A 69 22.40 -6.31 6.51
N VAL A 70 22.69 -7.54 6.11
CA VAL A 70 23.32 -7.87 4.84
C VAL A 70 22.25 -8.38 3.88
N VAL A 71 22.15 -7.76 2.70
CA VAL A 71 21.18 -8.12 1.67
C VAL A 71 21.83 -8.29 0.32
N TRP A 72 21.28 -9.16 -0.52
CA TRP A 72 21.74 -9.31 -1.89
C TRP A 72 21.61 -7.99 -2.69
N SER A 73 20.45 -7.36 -2.60
CA SER A 73 20.18 -6.03 -3.17
C SER A 73 19.07 -5.32 -2.41
N VAL A 74 19.06 -3.99 -2.44
CA VAL A 74 18.09 -3.17 -1.68
C VAL A 74 16.63 -3.39 -2.10
N ASP A 75 16.36 -3.80 -3.34
CA ASP A 75 15.01 -4.11 -3.81
C ASP A 75 14.39 -5.34 -3.14
N ARG A 76 15.19 -6.15 -2.45
CA ARG A 76 14.69 -7.27 -1.65
C ARG A 76 13.97 -6.81 -0.38
N LEU A 77 14.33 -5.67 0.16
CA LEU A 77 13.71 -5.09 1.36
C LEU A 77 12.33 -4.47 1.11
N GLY A 78 12.09 -3.95 -0.09
CA GLY A 78 10.83 -3.28 -0.44
C GLY A 78 10.07 -3.97 -1.58
N ARG A 79 8.74 -3.91 -1.56
CA ARG A 79 7.86 -4.29 -2.71
C ARG A 79 7.76 -3.16 -3.73
N ASN A 80 7.87 -1.95 -3.24
CA ASN A 80 7.87 -0.71 -4.00
C ASN A 80 8.77 0.31 -3.30
N MET A 81 9.05 1.42 -3.97
CA MET A 81 9.96 2.46 -3.46
C MET A 81 9.52 3.00 -2.09
N LYS A 82 8.22 3.26 -1.89
CA LYS A 82 7.69 3.75 -0.62
C LYS A 82 7.99 2.78 0.53
N HIS A 83 7.69 1.49 0.33
CA HIS A 83 7.94 0.47 1.35
C HIS A 83 9.44 0.29 1.62
N LEU A 84 10.28 0.34 0.58
CA LEU A 84 11.73 0.32 0.73
C LEU A 84 12.20 1.44 1.64
N VAL A 85 11.83 2.69 1.34
CA VAL A 85 12.20 3.86 2.14
C VAL A 85 11.73 3.73 3.60
N THR A 86 10.51 3.20 3.82
CA THR A 86 10.02 2.95 5.18
C THR A 86 10.93 1.99 5.95
N VAL A 87 11.31 0.86 5.33
CA VAL A 87 12.21 -0.12 5.98
C VAL A 87 13.59 0.49 6.24
N LEU A 88 14.14 1.24 5.28
CA LEU A 88 15.44 1.90 5.42
C LEU A 88 15.42 2.94 6.55
N SER A 89 14.35 3.74 6.66
CA SER A 89 14.17 4.70 7.75
C SER A 89 14.11 3.99 9.10
N GLN A 90 13.33 2.92 9.21
CA GLN A 90 13.24 2.13 10.44
C GLN A 90 14.60 1.56 10.86
N MET A 91 15.39 1.02 9.91
CA MET A 91 16.74 0.54 10.22
C MET A 91 17.63 1.64 10.74
N LYS A 92 17.58 2.82 10.11
CA LYS A 92 18.34 3.99 10.55
C LYS A 92 17.94 4.45 11.96
N ASP A 93 16.62 4.52 12.22
CA ASP A 93 16.10 4.93 13.55
C ASP A 93 16.51 3.95 14.64
N LEU A 94 16.76 2.69 14.24
CA LEU A 94 17.27 1.64 15.10
C LEU A 94 18.82 1.55 15.11
N ASP A 95 19.57 2.49 14.51
CA ASP A 95 21.02 2.42 14.34
C ASP A 95 21.51 1.05 13.81
N ILE A 96 20.81 0.49 12.85
CA ILE A 96 21.20 -0.73 12.15
C ILE A 96 21.69 -0.35 10.77
N ASP A 97 22.94 -0.65 10.48
CA ASP A 97 23.52 -0.45 9.16
C ASP A 97 22.99 -1.47 8.15
N ILE A 98 23.05 -1.10 6.88
CA ILE A 98 22.66 -1.98 5.78
C ILE A 98 23.83 -2.11 4.81
N TYR A 99 24.16 -3.35 4.48
CA TYR A 99 25.10 -3.67 3.41
C TYR A 99 24.35 -4.32 2.25
N SER A 100 24.42 -3.72 1.08
CA SER A 100 23.85 -4.28 -0.16
C SER A 100 24.97 -4.77 -1.08
N TYR A 101 25.02 -6.07 -1.29
CA TYR A 101 26.07 -6.72 -2.09
C TYR A 101 26.10 -6.24 -3.54
N LYS A 102 24.96 -6.35 -4.23
CA LYS A 102 24.89 -6.04 -5.67
C LYS A 102 25.21 -4.58 -6.00
N GLN A 103 24.85 -3.66 -5.12
CA GLN A 103 25.11 -2.24 -5.30
C GLN A 103 26.46 -1.81 -4.70
N GLY A 104 27.11 -2.65 -3.90
CA GLY A 104 28.33 -2.32 -3.17
C GLY A 104 28.14 -1.15 -2.19
N ILE A 105 26.94 -1.05 -1.59
CA ILE A 105 26.57 0.07 -0.73
C ILE A 105 26.58 -0.38 0.72
N ASP A 106 27.30 0.36 1.57
CA ASP A 106 27.35 0.20 3.02
C ASP A 106 26.90 1.49 3.71
N THR A 107 25.80 1.47 4.43
CA THR A 107 25.27 2.66 5.12
C THR A 107 26.11 3.15 6.27
N SER A 108 27.03 2.36 6.78
CA SER A 108 28.01 2.83 7.78
C SER A 108 28.99 3.84 7.20
N THR A 109 29.09 3.93 5.87
CA THR A 109 29.91 4.92 5.17
C THR A 109 29.10 6.17 4.84
N THR A 110 29.78 7.33 4.78
CA THR A 110 29.14 8.60 4.37
C THR A 110 28.52 8.52 2.98
N MET A 111 29.18 7.83 2.06
CA MET A 111 28.67 7.65 0.69
C MET A 111 27.41 6.78 0.68
N GLY A 112 27.43 5.66 1.41
CA GLY A 112 26.28 4.76 1.51
C GLY A 112 25.08 5.40 2.19
N SER A 113 25.28 6.12 3.28
CA SER A 113 24.21 6.87 3.94
C SER A 113 23.62 7.96 3.03
N SER A 114 24.44 8.67 2.27
CA SER A 114 23.99 9.66 1.28
C SER A 114 23.14 9.04 0.16
N PHE A 115 23.51 7.84 -0.29
CA PHE A 115 22.71 7.11 -1.28
C PHE A 115 21.28 6.85 -0.77
N PHE A 116 21.10 6.45 0.49
CA PHE A 116 19.78 6.22 1.06
C PHE A 116 18.95 7.49 1.20
N TYR A 117 19.56 8.62 1.52
CA TYR A 117 18.86 9.91 1.46
C TYR A 117 18.35 10.22 0.05
N MET A 118 19.17 9.96 -0.97
CA MET A 118 18.80 10.16 -2.36
C MET A 118 17.62 9.25 -2.76
N VAL A 119 17.64 7.97 -2.37
CA VAL A 119 16.52 7.03 -2.57
C VAL A 119 15.24 7.55 -1.92
N GLY A 120 15.33 8.13 -0.72
CA GLY A 120 14.20 8.77 -0.03
C GLY A 120 13.60 9.93 -0.83
N ILE A 121 14.45 10.83 -1.34
CA ILE A 121 14.02 11.96 -2.17
C ILE A 121 13.33 11.49 -3.46
N PHE A 122 13.89 10.47 -4.14
CA PHE A 122 13.26 9.91 -5.33
C PHE A 122 11.90 9.28 -5.07
N ALA A 123 11.73 8.60 -3.93
CA ALA A 123 10.43 8.04 -3.53
C ALA A 123 9.38 9.13 -3.29
N GLU A 124 9.78 10.24 -2.67
CA GLU A 124 8.89 11.38 -2.46
C GLU A 124 8.49 12.04 -3.79
N LEU A 125 9.45 12.24 -4.69
CA LEU A 125 9.19 12.76 -6.04
C LEU A 125 8.22 11.84 -6.81
N GLU A 126 8.40 10.52 -6.77
CA GLU A 126 7.49 9.57 -7.42
C GLU A 126 6.07 9.67 -6.85
N ASN A 127 5.92 9.76 -5.53
CA ASN A 127 4.63 9.92 -4.87
C ASN A 127 3.95 11.24 -5.29
N ASN A 128 4.69 12.34 -5.35
CA ASN A 128 4.18 13.63 -5.77
C ASN A 128 3.69 13.60 -7.21
N MET A 129 4.48 13.05 -8.13
CA MET A 129 4.09 12.91 -9.54
C MET A 129 2.88 11.99 -9.72
N ARG A 130 2.75 10.93 -8.90
CA ARG A 130 1.56 10.05 -8.91
C ARG A 130 0.32 10.79 -8.42
N SER A 131 0.45 11.56 -7.33
CA SER A 131 -0.62 12.39 -6.79
C SER A 131 -1.12 13.43 -7.81
N GLU A 132 -0.19 14.10 -8.49
CA GLU A 132 -0.54 15.07 -9.54
C GLU A 132 -1.29 14.42 -10.70
N ARG A 133 -0.80 13.28 -11.20
CA ARG A 133 -1.50 12.52 -12.25
C ARG A 133 -2.90 12.10 -11.83
N GLN A 134 -3.05 11.66 -10.57
CA GLN A 134 -4.36 11.31 -10.01
C GLN A 134 -5.29 12.52 -9.94
N LYS A 135 -4.82 13.68 -9.47
CA LYS A 135 -5.60 14.92 -9.43
C LYS A 135 -6.08 15.35 -10.81
N ILE A 136 -5.20 15.25 -11.83
CA ILE A 136 -5.56 15.55 -13.22
C ILE A 136 -6.62 14.57 -13.73
N GLY A 137 -6.46 13.26 -13.45
CA GLY A 137 -7.43 12.24 -13.82
C GLY A 137 -8.81 12.47 -13.18
N ILE A 138 -8.85 12.80 -11.88
CA ILE A 138 -10.08 13.12 -11.15
C ILE A 138 -10.75 14.35 -11.76
N ARG A 139 -9.98 15.42 -12.06
CA ARG A 139 -10.52 16.62 -12.69
C ARG A 139 -11.17 16.32 -14.03
N ARG A 140 -10.47 15.61 -14.92
CA ARG A 140 -11.02 15.19 -16.22
C ARG A 140 -12.27 14.33 -16.08
N ALA A 141 -12.30 13.42 -15.11
CA ALA A 141 -13.48 12.60 -14.87
C ALA A 141 -14.67 13.43 -14.38
N LEU A 142 -14.44 14.43 -13.52
CA LEU A 142 -15.47 15.38 -13.07
C LEU A 142 -16.02 16.23 -14.24
N GLU A 143 -15.14 16.74 -15.11
CA GLU A 143 -15.50 17.47 -16.31
C GLU A 143 -16.36 16.61 -17.26
N ASN A 144 -16.07 15.30 -17.33
CA ASN A 144 -16.88 14.33 -18.07
C ASN A 144 -18.13 13.83 -17.31
N GLY A 145 -18.51 14.48 -16.20
CA GLY A 145 -19.73 14.18 -15.46
C GLY A 145 -19.64 12.99 -14.49
N ALA A 146 -18.45 12.45 -14.24
CA ALA A 146 -18.27 11.40 -13.24
C ALA A 146 -18.57 11.95 -11.83
N LYS A 147 -19.30 11.18 -11.05
CA LYS A 147 -19.59 11.48 -9.64
C LYS A 147 -18.75 10.59 -8.74
N PHE A 148 -17.90 11.21 -7.94
CA PHE A 148 -17.09 10.50 -6.93
C PHE A 148 -17.81 10.46 -5.58
N GLY A 149 -17.41 9.53 -4.74
CA GLY A 149 -17.95 9.35 -3.42
C GLY A 149 -18.89 8.15 -3.31
N ARG A 150 -19.55 8.03 -2.14
CA ARG A 150 -20.50 6.94 -1.88
C ARG A 150 -21.71 7.07 -2.81
N LYS A 151 -22.06 5.98 -3.48
CA LYS A 151 -23.29 5.94 -4.32
C LYS A 151 -24.49 6.33 -3.47
N SER A 152 -25.33 7.23 -4.00
CA SER A 152 -26.58 7.60 -3.34
C SER A 152 -27.49 6.37 -3.23
N LYS A 153 -28.07 6.17 -2.05
CA LYS A 153 -29.14 5.17 -1.85
C LYS A 153 -30.45 5.59 -2.54
N LEU A 154 -30.57 6.87 -2.90
CA LEU A 154 -31.73 7.41 -3.62
C LEU A 154 -31.55 7.24 -5.13
N SER A 155 -31.81 6.02 -5.63
CA SER A 155 -31.95 5.79 -7.07
C SER A 155 -33.30 6.30 -7.55
N LYS A 156 -33.46 6.51 -8.88
CA LYS A 156 -34.76 6.89 -9.46
C LYS A 156 -35.89 5.97 -9.03
N SER A 157 -35.66 4.66 -8.98
CA SER A 157 -36.65 3.67 -8.54
C SER A 157 -37.03 3.82 -7.07
N VAL A 158 -36.07 4.15 -6.21
CA VAL A 158 -36.30 4.41 -4.79
C VAL A 158 -37.04 5.72 -4.58
N LEU A 159 -36.70 6.76 -5.31
CA LEU A 159 -37.43 8.07 -5.28
C LEU A 159 -38.89 7.87 -5.67
N ASN A 160 -39.19 7.17 -6.78
CA ASN A 160 -40.55 6.87 -7.19
C ASN A 160 -41.35 6.10 -6.12
N LYS A 161 -40.72 5.10 -5.47
CA LYS A 161 -41.37 4.39 -4.37
C LYS A 161 -41.65 5.27 -3.15
N ILE A 162 -40.73 6.18 -2.80
CA ILE A 162 -40.93 7.15 -1.72
C ILE A 162 -42.10 8.02 -2.02
N HIS A 163 -42.23 8.59 -3.22
CA HIS A 163 -43.34 9.45 -3.63
C HIS A 163 -44.66 8.69 -3.63
N LEU A 164 -44.67 7.47 -4.21
CA LEU A 164 -45.87 6.61 -4.22
C LEU A 164 -46.39 6.32 -2.82
N PHE A 165 -45.50 5.95 -1.89
CA PHE A 165 -45.87 5.66 -0.49
C PHE A 165 -46.35 6.93 0.25
N ARG A 166 -45.82 8.08 -0.09
CA ARG A 166 -46.31 9.38 0.44
C ARG A 166 -47.72 9.68 -0.04
N GLU A 167 -48.03 9.44 -1.33
CA GLU A 167 -49.38 9.63 -1.92
C GLU A 167 -50.38 8.64 -1.28
N GLN A 168 -49.94 7.45 -0.90
CA GLN A 168 -50.76 6.48 -0.15
C GLN A 168 -50.93 6.84 1.34
N GLY A 169 -50.39 7.99 1.79
CA GLY A 169 -50.54 8.46 3.16
C GLY A 169 -49.59 7.88 4.20
N LEU A 170 -48.57 7.08 3.80
CA LEU A 170 -47.61 6.52 4.74
C LEU A 170 -46.76 7.62 5.38
N SER A 171 -46.49 7.47 6.67
CA SER A 171 -45.58 8.34 7.39
C SER A 171 -44.10 8.05 7.00
N MET A 172 -43.21 9.03 7.18
CA MET A 172 -41.78 8.85 6.88
C MET A 172 -41.13 7.70 7.62
N ARG A 173 -41.58 7.41 8.85
CA ARG A 173 -41.11 6.28 9.65
C ARG A 173 -41.54 4.94 9.07
N GLN A 174 -42.74 4.84 8.52
CA GLN A 174 -43.26 3.63 7.85
C GLN A 174 -42.48 3.40 6.54
N ILE A 175 -42.32 4.44 5.72
CA ILE A 175 -41.53 4.38 4.48
C ILE A 175 -40.06 3.98 4.76
N SER A 176 -39.49 4.49 5.83
CA SER A 176 -38.13 4.14 6.30
C SER A 176 -38.00 2.63 6.58
N LYS A 177 -39.01 2.02 7.20
CA LYS A 177 -39.02 0.57 7.46
C LYS A 177 -39.21 -0.24 6.19
N GLU A 178 -40.14 0.14 5.34
CA GLU A 178 -40.46 -0.54 4.07
C GLU A 178 -39.28 -0.58 3.07
N LEU A 179 -38.50 0.52 3.02
CA LEU A 179 -37.40 0.65 2.06
C LEU A 179 -36.01 0.37 2.65
N ASP A 180 -35.95 -0.01 3.94
CA ASP A 180 -34.68 -0.15 4.69
C ASP A 180 -33.74 1.06 4.55
N LEU A 181 -34.33 2.25 4.69
CA LEU A 181 -33.62 3.53 4.60
C LEU A 181 -33.72 4.30 5.91
N SER A 182 -32.76 5.13 6.22
CA SER A 182 -32.90 6.04 7.35
C SER A 182 -34.01 7.07 7.10
N VAL A 183 -34.70 7.50 8.18
CA VAL A 183 -35.75 8.55 8.08
C VAL A 183 -35.20 9.82 7.42
N ALA A 184 -33.94 10.19 7.71
CA ALA A 184 -33.29 11.34 7.07
C ALA A 184 -33.13 11.16 5.54
N THR A 185 -32.83 9.92 5.09
CA THR A 185 -32.75 9.60 3.65
C THR A 185 -34.12 9.68 2.99
N VAL A 186 -35.17 9.20 3.64
CA VAL A 186 -36.57 9.32 3.15
C VAL A 186 -36.96 10.76 3.05
N HIS A 187 -36.68 11.57 4.09
CA HIS A 187 -36.97 13.03 4.06
C HIS A 187 -36.29 13.72 2.89
N LYS A 188 -35.00 13.42 2.66
CA LYS A 188 -34.27 13.95 1.50
C LYS A 188 -34.93 13.51 0.18
N GLY A 189 -35.33 12.22 0.06
CA GLY A 189 -36.02 11.71 -1.13
C GLY A 189 -37.37 12.38 -1.39
N CYS A 190 -38.11 12.74 -0.33
CA CYS A 190 -39.34 13.49 -0.51
C CYS A 190 -39.12 14.93 -1.03
N SER A 191 -37.96 15.52 -0.75
CA SER A 191 -37.62 16.90 -1.21
C SER A 191 -37.02 16.91 -2.62
N GLU A 192 -36.52 15.77 -3.12
CA GLU A 192 -35.99 15.67 -4.47
C GLU A 192 -37.12 15.44 -5.48
N LYS A 193 -37.32 16.39 -6.42
CA LYS A 193 -38.28 16.22 -7.51
C LYS A 193 -37.85 15.10 -8.44
N VAL A 194 -38.76 14.20 -8.79
CA VAL A 194 -38.60 13.25 -9.87
C VAL A 194 -38.54 14.02 -11.18
N VAL A 195 -37.34 14.10 -11.78
CA VAL A 195 -37.19 14.67 -13.13
C VAL A 195 -37.76 13.67 -14.11
N GLU A 196 -39.00 13.88 -14.54
CA GLU A 196 -39.56 13.18 -15.69
C GLU A 196 -38.75 13.53 -16.93
N ASN A 197 -38.07 12.54 -17.49
CA ASN A 197 -37.58 12.66 -18.84
C ASN A 197 -38.80 12.62 -19.77
N SER A 198 -39.28 13.77 -20.17
CA SER A 198 -40.12 13.93 -21.33
C SER A 198 -39.32 13.46 -22.55
N ARG A 199 -39.40 12.15 -22.87
CA ARG A 199 -39.08 11.67 -24.20
C ARG A 199 -40.09 12.31 -25.14
N CYS A 200 -39.67 13.38 -25.79
CA CYS A 200 -40.32 13.85 -26.98
C CYS A 200 -40.36 12.71 -28.01
N SER A 201 -41.52 12.10 -28.16
CA SER A 201 -41.86 11.35 -29.35
C SER A 201 -42.08 12.38 -30.45
N THR A 202 -41.19 12.44 -31.39
CA THR A 202 -41.50 13.03 -32.71
C THR A 202 -41.49 11.89 -33.75
N ALA A 203 -42.61 11.77 -34.37
CA ALA A 203 -42.93 10.96 -35.52
C ALA A 203 -41.98 11.16 -36.69
#